data_b9788f6bbe8af0e042537518543fbe7c
#
_entry.id   b9788f6bbe8af0e042537518543fbe7c
#
_cell.length_a   1.000
_cell.length_b   1.000
_cell.length_c   1.000
_cell.angle_alpha   90.00
_cell.angle_beta   90.00
_cell.angle_gamma   90.00
#
_symmetry.space_group_name_H-M   'P 1'
#
loop_
_entity.id
_entity.type
_entity.pdbx_description
1 polymer ?
#
loop_
_entity_poly.entity_id
_entity_poly.type
_entity_poly.pdbx_seq_one_letter_code
_entity_poly.pdbx_strand_id
1 'polypeptide(L)'
;CFTERPEGLDPGIKVFALPDLGTISGWWYKPMFFDPNLPTQGRILYFDLDVIVFNNIDNLWTYEPDTFCIIRDFNRHIRDDWQRMNSSVFRLQTGQHKYVYENFIRQPETNSKKMHGDQDWIFAHIKNDYKFWPDEWIQSYKWEMRGKPTMARVDGVRNFSHPGIPEIKPKTSVAVFHGEPHPHNCIDPWCKENWY
;
A
#
# COMPACT_ATOMS: atom_id res chain seq x y z
N CYS A 1 7.41 12.53 1.73
CA CYS A 1 7.93 11.25 2.26
C CYS A 1 8.10 11.36 3.77
N PHE A 2 7.65 10.35 4.51
CA PHE A 2 7.93 10.20 5.94
C PHE A 2 9.02 9.15 6.09
N THR A 3 10.19 9.54 6.58
CA THR A 3 11.34 8.62 6.68
C THR A 3 12.34 9.10 7.74
N GLU A 4 13.05 8.15 8.32
CA GLU A 4 14.23 8.39 9.17
C GLU A 4 15.52 8.48 8.34
N ARG A 5 15.47 8.09 7.06
CA ARG A 5 16.63 8.00 6.15
C ARG A 5 16.35 8.77 4.87
N PRO A 6 16.57 10.10 4.88
CA PRO A 6 16.32 10.93 3.70
C PRO A 6 17.43 10.89 2.64
N GLU A 7 18.57 10.25 2.95
CA GLU A 7 19.72 10.20 2.07
C GLU A 7 19.39 9.51 0.74
N GLY A 8 19.72 10.14 -0.37
CA GLY A 8 19.50 9.63 -1.72
C GLY A 8 18.11 9.88 -2.30
N LEU A 9 17.20 10.53 -1.57
CA LEU A 9 15.92 10.95 -2.14
C LEU A 9 16.13 12.14 -3.09
N ASP A 10 15.26 12.21 -4.11
CA ASP A 10 15.21 13.37 -5.00
C ASP A 10 14.98 14.66 -4.20
N PRO A 11 15.72 15.75 -4.47
CA PRO A 11 15.58 17.03 -3.76
C PRO A 11 14.20 17.67 -3.84
N GLY A 12 13.38 17.30 -4.82
CA GLY A 12 11.98 17.73 -4.94
C GLY A 12 11.04 17.05 -3.95
N ILE A 13 11.48 15.98 -3.29
CA ILE A 13 10.67 15.24 -2.33
C ILE A 13 10.71 15.94 -0.97
N LYS A 14 9.57 16.44 -0.52
CA LYS A 14 9.44 16.98 0.83
C LYS A 14 9.50 15.87 1.87
N VAL A 15 10.49 15.95 2.76
CA VAL A 15 10.73 14.95 3.81
C VAL A 15 10.14 15.42 5.14
N PHE A 16 9.51 14.49 5.85
CA PHE A 16 9.02 14.66 7.21
C PHE A 16 9.58 13.55 8.09
N ALA A 17 9.91 13.87 9.33
CA ALA A 17 10.28 12.89 10.33
C ALA A 17 9.09 11.99 10.68
N LEU A 18 9.38 10.72 10.98
CA LEU A 18 8.39 9.83 11.58
C LEU A 18 8.04 10.30 13.01
N PRO A 19 6.78 10.17 13.44
CA PRO A 19 6.42 10.45 14.82
C PRO A 19 7.07 9.43 15.77
N ASP A 20 7.43 9.87 16.98
CA ASP A 20 7.83 8.94 18.03
C ASP A 20 6.58 8.22 18.57
N LEU A 21 6.45 6.96 18.23
CA LEU A 21 5.36 6.08 18.69
C LEU A 21 5.87 4.90 19.55
N GLY A 22 7.03 5.06 20.18
CA GLY A 22 7.65 4.04 21.02
C GLY A 22 8.35 2.95 20.21
N THR A 23 8.13 1.68 20.58
CA THR A 23 8.84 0.53 19.99
C THR A 23 8.18 -0.04 18.74
N ILE A 24 7.15 0.61 18.20
CA ILE A 24 6.51 0.16 16.94
C ILE A 24 7.44 0.40 15.75
N SER A 25 7.25 -0.37 14.69
CA SER A 25 8.07 -0.28 13.49
C SER A 25 7.29 -0.71 12.23
N GLY A 26 7.90 -0.45 11.07
CA GLY A 26 7.39 -0.90 9.78
C GLY A 26 5.98 -0.36 9.46
N TRP A 27 5.10 -1.23 9.02
CA TRP A 27 3.74 -0.85 8.59
C TRP A 27 2.87 -0.25 9.70
N TRP A 28 3.23 -0.40 10.98
CA TRP A 28 2.49 0.17 12.10
C TRP A 28 2.57 1.69 12.20
N TYR A 29 3.41 2.34 11.41
CA TYR A 29 3.35 3.80 11.23
C TYR A 29 2.19 4.26 10.35
N LYS A 30 1.57 3.36 9.57
CA LYS A 30 0.50 3.73 8.63
C LYS A 30 -0.73 4.41 9.26
N PRO A 31 -1.19 4.06 10.48
CA PRO A 31 -2.25 4.79 11.17
C PRO A 31 -2.01 6.30 11.33
N MET A 32 -0.74 6.77 11.28
CA MET A 32 -0.41 8.20 11.37
C MET A 32 -1.02 9.04 10.24
N PHE A 33 -1.30 8.46 9.08
CA PHE A 33 -1.93 9.19 7.97
C PHE A 33 -3.35 9.67 8.29
N PHE A 34 -3.95 9.12 9.34
CA PHE A 34 -5.25 9.53 9.87
C PHE A 34 -5.14 10.61 10.97
N ASP A 35 -3.94 11.09 11.30
CA ASP A 35 -3.74 12.20 12.23
C ASP A 35 -4.28 13.49 11.60
N PRO A 36 -5.24 14.20 12.25
CA PRO A 36 -5.72 15.48 11.78
C PRO A 36 -4.64 16.58 11.76
N ASN A 37 -3.56 16.39 12.52
CA ASN A 37 -2.42 17.32 12.61
C ASN A 37 -1.25 16.92 11.70
N LEU A 38 -1.47 16.01 10.75
CA LEU A 38 -0.42 15.61 9.82
C LEU A 38 0.16 16.85 9.13
N PRO A 39 1.50 16.98 8.98
CA PRO A 39 2.14 18.16 8.39
C PRO A 39 1.79 18.39 6.91
N THR A 40 1.18 17.40 6.26
CA THR A 40 0.58 17.51 4.93
C THR A 40 -0.92 17.68 5.06
N GLN A 41 -1.48 18.74 4.47
CA GLN A 41 -2.90 19.04 4.52
C GLN A 41 -3.56 18.84 3.17
N GLY A 42 -4.85 18.52 3.18
CA GLY A 42 -5.63 18.29 1.98
C GLY A 42 -5.82 16.82 1.67
N ARG A 43 -5.99 16.51 0.39
CA ARG A 43 -6.19 15.14 -0.07
C ARG A 43 -4.84 14.43 -0.22
N ILE A 44 -4.74 13.23 0.31
CA ILE A 44 -3.53 12.39 0.30
C ILE A 44 -3.84 11.11 -0.48
N LEU A 45 -2.99 10.75 -1.41
CA LEU A 45 -2.94 9.44 -2.06
C LEU A 45 -1.68 8.72 -1.59
N TYR A 46 -1.87 7.63 -0.88
CA TYR A 46 -0.81 6.86 -0.25
C TYR A 46 -0.48 5.61 -1.07
N PHE A 47 0.80 5.30 -1.16
CA PHE A 47 1.32 4.06 -1.71
C PHE A 47 2.35 3.45 -0.75
N ASP A 48 2.30 2.12 -0.57
CA ASP A 48 3.40 1.37 0.04
C ASP A 48 4.65 1.42 -0.85
N LEU A 49 5.81 1.15 -0.27
CA LEU A 49 7.09 1.16 -0.99
C LEU A 49 7.24 0.00 -2.00
N ASP A 50 6.44 -1.04 -1.86
CA ASP A 50 6.43 -2.20 -2.74
C ASP A 50 5.31 -2.14 -3.79
N VAL A 51 5.09 -0.95 -4.33
CA VAL A 51 4.08 -0.66 -5.35
C VAL A 51 4.76 -0.07 -6.59
N ILE A 52 4.40 -0.53 -7.78
CA ILE A 52 4.85 0.03 -9.06
C ILE A 52 3.68 0.79 -9.71
N VAL A 53 3.88 2.08 -9.95
CA VAL A 53 2.97 2.92 -10.73
C VAL A 53 3.53 2.98 -12.15
N PHE A 54 2.81 2.44 -13.13
CA PHE A 54 3.30 2.31 -14.52
C PHE A 54 2.38 2.95 -15.57
N ASN A 55 1.23 3.45 -15.16
CA ASN A 55 0.31 4.21 -16.00
C ASN A 55 -0.24 5.43 -15.26
N ASN A 56 -1.04 6.25 -15.96
CA ASN A 56 -1.72 7.41 -15.39
C ASN A 56 -2.64 7.01 -14.23
N ILE A 57 -2.56 7.74 -13.12
CA ILE A 57 -3.30 7.50 -11.87
C ILE A 57 -4.37 8.56 -11.56
N ASP A 58 -4.71 9.44 -12.50
CA ASP A 58 -5.67 10.52 -12.28
C ASP A 58 -7.05 9.99 -11.86
N ASN A 59 -7.42 8.80 -12.34
CA ASN A 59 -8.65 8.11 -11.95
C ASN A 59 -8.69 7.77 -10.45
N LEU A 60 -7.55 7.42 -9.83
CA LEU A 60 -7.48 7.16 -8.38
C LEU A 60 -7.73 8.45 -7.58
N TRP A 61 -7.38 9.57 -8.17
CA TRP A 61 -7.52 10.88 -7.55
C TRP A 61 -8.93 11.45 -7.69
N THR A 62 -9.59 11.20 -8.80
CA THR A 62 -10.88 11.81 -9.15
C THR A 62 -12.10 10.96 -8.79
N TYR A 63 -11.93 9.65 -8.60
CA TYR A 63 -13.02 8.74 -8.23
C TYR A 63 -13.54 9.05 -6.81
N GLU A 64 -14.86 9.24 -6.66
CA GLU A 64 -15.51 9.49 -5.36
C GLU A 64 -14.71 10.48 -4.48
N PRO A 65 -14.54 11.74 -4.90
CA PRO A 65 -13.47 12.63 -4.44
C PRO A 65 -13.49 12.93 -2.94
N ASP A 66 -14.65 12.88 -2.30
CA ASP A 66 -14.83 13.23 -0.88
C ASP A 66 -14.88 11.98 0.04
N THR A 67 -14.70 10.80 -0.53
CA THR A 67 -14.79 9.52 0.18
C THR A 67 -13.40 8.93 0.41
N PHE A 68 -13.21 8.30 1.55
CA PHE A 68 -12.04 7.44 1.77
C PHE A 68 -12.07 6.28 0.78
N CYS A 69 -11.06 6.22 -0.08
CA CYS A 69 -10.93 5.17 -1.09
C CYS A 69 -9.73 4.28 -0.77
N ILE A 70 -9.90 2.99 -0.96
CA ILE A 70 -8.89 1.97 -0.66
C ILE A 70 -9.03 0.81 -1.64
N ILE A 71 -8.01 -0.01 -1.77
CA ILE A 71 -8.12 -1.22 -2.58
C ILE A 71 -8.79 -2.35 -1.80
N ARG A 72 -9.57 -3.15 -2.50
CA ARG A 72 -10.10 -4.41 -1.98
C ARG A 72 -8.96 -5.43 -1.93
N ASP A 73 -8.84 -6.14 -0.81
CA ASP A 73 -7.78 -7.13 -0.59
C ASP A 73 -7.76 -8.21 -1.68
N PHE A 74 -6.57 -8.61 -2.05
CA PHE A 74 -6.33 -9.51 -3.19
C PHE A 74 -6.79 -10.96 -2.97
N ASN A 75 -7.23 -11.35 -1.78
CA ASN A 75 -7.96 -12.60 -1.60
C ASN A 75 -9.27 -12.64 -2.40
N ARG A 76 -9.74 -11.51 -2.92
CA ARG A 76 -10.80 -11.44 -3.94
C ARG A 76 -10.52 -12.30 -5.18
N HIS A 77 -9.24 -12.57 -5.47
CA HIS A 77 -8.83 -13.47 -6.54
C HIS A 77 -9.25 -14.93 -6.30
N ILE A 78 -9.39 -15.33 -5.04
CA ILE A 78 -9.76 -16.68 -4.63
C ILE A 78 -11.24 -16.76 -4.21
N ARG A 79 -11.76 -15.63 -3.70
CA ARG A 79 -13.10 -15.52 -3.12
C ARG A 79 -13.78 -14.24 -3.59
N ASP A 80 -14.73 -14.32 -4.48
CA ASP A 80 -15.44 -13.16 -5.06
C ASP A 80 -16.19 -12.34 -3.99
N ASP A 81 -16.63 -12.99 -2.89
CA ASP A 81 -17.31 -12.35 -1.77
C ASP A 81 -16.36 -11.68 -0.75
N TRP A 82 -15.05 -11.66 -1.00
CA TRP A 82 -14.06 -11.09 -0.10
C TRP A 82 -14.13 -9.57 -0.07
N GLN A 83 -14.57 -9.00 1.05
CA GLN A 83 -14.83 -7.56 1.22
C GLN A 83 -13.90 -6.91 2.26
N ARG A 84 -12.67 -7.38 2.38
CA ARG A 84 -11.67 -6.75 3.24
C ARG A 84 -10.85 -5.71 2.45
N MET A 85 -10.33 -4.75 3.20
CA MET A 85 -9.39 -3.74 2.67
C MET A 85 -7.99 -4.32 2.54
N ASN A 86 -7.21 -3.79 1.58
CA ASN A 86 -5.76 -3.88 1.59
C ASN A 86 -5.19 -2.45 1.67
N SER A 87 -4.28 -2.21 2.60
CA SER A 87 -3.77 -0.87 2.93
C SER A 87 -2.57 -0.42 2.10
N SER A 88 -2.20 -1.15 1.06
CA SER A 88 -1.04 -0.79 0.22
C SER A 88 -1.28 0.45 -0.64
N VAL A 89 -2.54 0.74 -0.99
CA VAL A 89 -2.94 1.98 -1.68
C VAL A 89 -4.25 2.47 -1.10
N PHE A 90 -4.29 3.73 -0.68
CA PHE A 90 -5.52 4.39 -0.23
C PHE A 90 -5.47 5.90 -0.46
N ARG A 91 -6.64 6.53 -0.46
CA ARG A 91 -6.79 7.99 -0.53
C ARG A 91 -7.72 8.46 0.56
N LEU A 92 -7.31 9.54 1.26
CA LEU A 92 -8.10 10.18 2.30
C LEU A 92 -7.95 11.70 2.25
N GLN A 93 -8.88 12.40 2.89
CA GLN A 93 -8.73 13.81 3.24
C GLN A 93 -8.11 13.90 4.64
N THR A 94 -7.14 14.81 4.86
CA THR A 94 -6.55 15.02 6.19
C THR A 94 -7.63 15.23 7.23
N GLY A 95 -7.53 14.50 8.34
CA GLY A 95 -8.52 14.49 9.43
C GLY A 95 -9.72 13.57 9.21
N GLN A 96 -9.91 13.01 8.02
CA GLN A 96 -10.92 12.00 7.77
C GLN A 96 -10.59 10.74 8.57
N HIS A 97 -11.60 10.17 9.23
CA HIS A 97 -11.43 8.99 10.09
C HIS A 97 -10.35 9.12 11.18
N LYS A 98 -10.14 10.31 11.71
CA LYS A 98 -9.11 10.61 12.74
C LYS A 98 -9.09 9.63 13.91
N TYR A 99 -10.22 9.04 14.25
CA TYR A 99 -10.35 8.05 15.31
C TYR A 99 -9.51 6.77 15.06
N VAL A 100 -9.12 6.48 13.83
CA VAL A 100 -8.18 5.38 13.50
C VAL A 100 -6.85 5.66 14.18
N TYR A 101 -6.33 6.88 14.05
CA TYR A 101 -5.10 7.31 14.69
C TYR A 101 -5.28 7.54 16.20
N GLU A 102 -6.28 8.33 16.58
CA GLU A 102 -6.55 8.68 17.99
C GLU A 102 -6.70 7.44 18.89
N ASN A 103 -7.30 6.36 18.37
CA ASN A 103 -7.40 5.10 19.11
C ASN A 103 -6.08 4.33 19.12
N PHE A 104 -5.31 4.40 18.02
CA PHE A 104 -4.03 3.71 17.91
C PHE A 104 -3.00 4.26 18.89
N ILE A 105 -2.85 5.58 18.96
CA ILE A 105 -1.80 6.25 19.76
C ILE A 105 -2.02 6.19 21.27
N ARG A 106 -3.20 5.79 21.74
CA ARG A 106 -3.46 5.61 23.19
C ARG A 106 -2.56 4.53 23.79
N GLN A 107 -2.30 3.46 23.06
CA GLN A 107 -1.48 2.33 23.45
C GLN A 107 -0.88 1.65 22.21
N PRO A 108 0.07 2.28 21.48
CA PRO A 108 0.53 1.80 20.20
C PRO A 108 1.06 0.37 20.24
N GLU A 109 1.92 0.07 21.25
CA GLU A 109 2.51 -1.26 21.42
C GLU A 109 1.48 -2.35 21.73
N THR A 110 0.46 -2.03 22.52
CA THR A 110 -0.61 -2.96 22.82
C THR A 110 -1.52 -3.17 21.62
N ASN A 111 -1.84 -2.09 20.91
CA ASN A 111 -2.74 -2.12 19.76
C ASN A 111 -2.10 -2.84 18.57
N SER A 112 -0.79 -2.66 18.34
CA SER A 112 -0.06 -3.39 17.30
C SER A 112 -0.01 -4.90 17.54
N LYS A 113 -0.09 -5.37 18.78
CA LYS A 113 -0.10 -6.80 19.11
C LYS A 113 -1.49 -7.46 19.02
N LYS A 114 -2.55 -6.68 18.95
CA LYS A 114 -3.94 -7.19 18.89
C LYS A 114 -4.35 -7.68 17.50
N MET A 115 -3.64 -7.28 16.46
CA MET A 115 -3.98 -7.56 15.07
C MET A 115 -2.75 -7.97 14.28
N HIS A 116 -2.95 -8.64 13.14
CA HIS A 116 -1.85 -9.09 12.29
C HIS A 116 -1.11 -7.94 11.59
N GLY A 117 -1.76 -6.80 11.37
CA GLY A 117 -1.16 -5.66 10.71
C GLY A 117 -2.03 -4.41 10.74
N ASP A 118 -1.48 -3.32 10.23
CA ASP A 118 -2.15 -2.03 10.07
C ASP A 118 -3.44 -2.11 9.26
N GLN A 119 -3.45 -2.95 8.24
CA GLN A 119 -4.63 -3.22 7.41
C GLN A 119 -5.83 -3.69 8.23
N ASP A 120 -5.61 -4.64 9.15
CA ASP A 120 -6.66 -5.15 10.02
C ASP A 120 -7.14 -4.08 11.02
N TRP A 121 -6.20 -3.24 11.48
CA TRP A 121 -6.52 -2.10 12.34
C TRP A 121 -7.41 -1.08 11.62
N ILE A 122 -7.02 -0.66 10.42
CA ILE A 122 -7.77 0.28 9.60
C ILE A 122 -9.17 -0.28 9.29
N PHE A 123 -9.25 -1.52 8.83
CA PHE A 123 -10.51 -2.18 8.51
C PHE A 123 -11.46 -2.29 9.71
N ALA A 124 -10.94 -2.61 10.89
CA ALA A 124 -11.76 -2.74 12.10
C ALA A 124 -12.33 -1.40 12.57
N HIS A 125 -11.67 -0.28 12.26
CA HIS A 125 -12.11 1.05 12.67
C HIS A 125 -12.97 1.73 11.60
N ILE A 126 -12.66 1.60 10.33
CA ILE A 126 -13.46 2.17 9.22
C ILE A 126 -14.53 1.17 8.80
N LYS A 127 -15.73 1.29 9.38
CA LYS A 127 -16.80 0.28 9.21
C LYS A 127 -17.46 0.31 7.84
N ASN A 128 -18.09 1.44 7.47
CA ASN A 128 -18.93 1.53 6.26
C ASN A 128 -18.70 2.80 5.45
N ASP A 129 -17.84 3.70 5.91
CA ASP A 129 -17.62 5.00 5.29
C ASP A 129 -16.35 4.96 4.42
N TYR A 130 -16.40 4.10 3.40
CA TYR A 130 -15.32 3.95 2.41
C TYR A 130 -15.86 3.44 1.09
N LYS A 131 -15.05 3.57 0.04
CA LYS A 131 -15.26 2.93 -1.27
C LYS A 131 -14.02 2.14 -1.67
N PHE A 132 -14.26 1.01 -2.32
CA PHE A 132 -13.21 0.36 -3.09
C PHE A 132 -13.10 1.02 -4.46
N TRP A 133 -11.88 1.24 -4.93
CA TRP A 133 -11.67 1.48 -6.34
C TRP A 133 -12.05 0.25 -7.16
N PRO A 134 -12.41 0.41 -8.45
CA PRO A 134 -12.57 -0.72 -9.34
C PRO A 134 -11.33 -1.63 -9.33
N ASP A 135 -11.54 -2.92 -9.11
CA ASP A 135 -10.46 -3.90 -8.93
C ASP A 135 -9.46 -3.94 -10.10
N GLU A 136 -9.93 -3.60 -11.32
CA GLU A 136 -9.12 -3.58 -12.52
C GLU A 136 -8.11 -2.43 -12.61
N TRP A 137 -8.19 -1.42 -11.72
CA TRP A 137 -7.27 -0.29 -11.73
C TRP A 137 -5.96 -0.57 -11.02
N ILE A 138 -6.01 -1.48 -10.03
CA ILE A 138 -4.88 -1.86 -9.19
C ILE A 138 -4.85 -3.39 -9.09
N GLN A 139 -3.83 -4.01 -9.64
CA GLN A 139 -3.67 -5.46 -9.66
C GLN A 139 -2.60 -5.94 -8.68
N SER A 140 -2.82 -7.13 -8.12
CA SER A 140 -1.73 -7.88 -7.48
C SER A 140 -0.76 -8.38 -8.53
N TYR A 141 0.53 -8.04 -8.39
CA TYR A 141 1.56 -8.51 -9.29
C TYR A 141 1.57 -10.04 -9.39
N LYS A 142 1.67 -10.72 -8.25
CA LYS A 142 1.84 -12.18 -8.22
C LYS A 142 0.57 -12.98 -8.45
N TRP A 143 -0.60 -12.46 -8.09
CA TRP A 143 -1.84 -13.26 -8.17
C TRP A 143 -2.70 -12.93 -9.39
N GLU A 144 -2.70 -11.68 -9.80
CA GLU A 144 -3.56 -11.23 -10.89
C GLU A 144 -2.79 -10.96 -12.19
N MET A 145 -1.52 -10.52 -12.12
CA MET A 145 -0.73 -10.25 -13.32
C MET A 145 0.12 -11.45 -13.75
N ARG A 146 0.70 -12.16 -12.80
CA ARG A 146 1.74 -13.17 -13.11
C ARG A 146 1.46 -14.56 -12.56
N GLY A 147 0.50 -14.72 -11.70
CA GLY A 147 0.37 -15.96 -10.92
C GLY A 147 1.53 -16.15 -9.93
N LYS A 148 1.56 -17.29 -9.27
CA LYS A 148 2.52 -17.57 -8.20
C LYS A 148 3.97 -17.61 -8.71
N PRO A 149 4.91 -16.85 -8.12
CA PRO A 149 6.29 -16.78 -8.59
C PRO A 149 7.04 -18.09 -8.35
N THR A 150 8.02 -18.36 -9.23
CA THR A 150 9.03 -19.38 -9.02
C THR A 150 10.21 -18.75 -8.26
N MET A 151 10.61 -19.37 -7.15
CA MET A 151 11.75 -18.92 -6.36
C MET A 151 13.01 -19.70 -6.74
N ALA A 152 14.09 -18.97 -7.03
CA ALA A 152 15.42 -19.52 -7.13
C ALA A 152 16.36 -18.83 -6.13
N ARG A 153 17.44 -19.51 -5.70
CA ARG A 153 18.52 -18.88 -4.95
C ARG A 153 19.73 -18.75 -5.87
N VAL A 154 20.22 -17.51 -6.03
CA VAL A 154 21.45 -17.20 -6.75
C VAL A 154 22.37 -16.50 -5.76
N ASP A 155 23.55 -17.04 -5.54
CA ASP A 155 24.55 -16.51 -4.58
C ASP A 155 24.00 -16.28 -3.17
N GLY A 156 23.11 -17.19 -2.72
CA GLY A 156 22.47 -17.10 -1.40
C GLY A 156 21.28 -16.13 -1.32
N VAL A 157 21.07 -15.32 -2.34
CA VAL A 157 19.97 -14.35 -2.41
C VAL A 157 18.73 -15.02 -3.02
N ARG A 158 17.56 -14.72 -2.47
CA ARG A 158 16.29 -15.15 -3.06
C ARG A 158 15.98 -14.30 -4.27
N ASN A 159 15.82 -14.93 -5.42
CA ASN A 159 15.38 -14.31 -6.65
C ASN A 159 14.02 -14.88 -7.05
N PHE A 160 13.12 -14.03 -7.48
CA PHE A 160 11.79 -14.40 -7.93
C PHE A 160 11.62 -14.06 -9.40
N SER A 161 11.11 -14.98 -10.16
CA SER A 161 10.84 -14.78 -11.57
C SER A 161 9.48 -15.30 -11.96
N HIS A 162 8.92 -14.70 -13.00
CA HIS A 162 7.71 -15.15 -13.63
C HIS A 162 7.98 -15.32 -15.12
N PRO A 163 7.65 -16.47 -15.70
CA PRO A 163 7.78 -16.65 -17.14
C PRO A 163 6.75 -15.81 -17.89
N GLY A 164 7.15 -15.27 -19.03
CA GLY A 164 6.25 -14.59 -19.96
C GLY A 164 5.95 -13.12 -19.62
N ILE A 165 4.98 -12.58 -20.34
CA ILE A 165 4.52 -11.20 -20.23
C ILE A 165 3.42 -11.12 -19.16
N PRO A 166 3.40 -10.09 -18.30
CA PRO A 166 2.34 -9.93 -17.31
C PRO A 166 0.98 -9.70 -18.00
N GLU A 167 -0.06 -10.27 -17.41
CA GLU A 167 -1.44 -10.02 -17.83
C GLU A 167 -1.94 -8.74 -17.20
N ILE A 168 -1.84 -7.64 -17.93
CA ILE A 168 -2.25 -6.31 -17.47
C ILE A 168 -3.62 -5.99 -18.04
N LYS A 169 -4.59 -5.74 -17.17
CA LYS A 169 -5.93 -5.30 -17.62
C LYS A 169 -5.86 -3.88 -18.20
N PRO A 170 -6.70 -3.52 -19.17
CA PRO A 170 -6.58 -2.25 -19.93
C PRO A 170 -6.59 -0.97 -19.08
N LYS A 171 -7.18 -1.00 -17.91
CA LYS A 171 -7.29 0.16 -17.02
C LYS A 171 -6.35 0.11 -15.82
N THR A 172 -5.47 -0.89 -15.74
CA THR A 172 -4.54 -1.02 -14.64
C THR A 172 -3.43 0.02 -14.74
N SER A 173 -3.24 0.74 -13.65
CA SER A 173 -2.19 1.75 -13.50
C SER A 173 -1.16 1.38 -12.44
N VAL A 174 -1.49 0.45 -11.55
CA VAL A 174 -0.72 0.16 -10.36
C VAL A 174 -0.61 -1.35 -10.15
N ALA A 175 0.61 -1.81 -9.90
CA ALA A 175 0.91 -3.19 -9.48
C ALA A 175 1.36 -3.21 -8.02
N VAL A 176 0.71 -4.02 -7.20
CA VAL A 176 1.02 -4.17 -5.77
C VAL A 176 1.76 -5.48 -5.53
N PHE A 177 2.93 -5.38 -4.92
CA PHE A 177 3.76 -6.51 -4.51
C PHE A 177 3.53 -6.79 -3.02
N HIS A 178 2.55 -7.60 -2.70
CA HIS A 178 2.26 -7.97 -1.32
C HIS A 178 3.00 -9.25 -0.92
N GLY A 179 3.97 -9.12 -0.03
CA GLY A 179 4.91 -10.20 0.31
C GLY A 179 5.87 -10.50 -0.86
N GLU A 180 6.47 -11.68 -0.87
CA GLU A 180 7.46 -12.04 -1.90
C GLU A 180 6.83 -12.39 -3.27
N PRO A 181 7.45 -11.97 -4.40
CA PRO A 181 8.63 -11.10 -4.45
C PRO A 181 8.29 -9.65 -4.10
N HIS A 182 9.30 -8.85 -3.71
CA HIS A 182 9.22 -7.40 -3.70
C HIS A 182 9.82 -6.84 -5.00
N PRO A 183 9.56 -5.58 -5.41
CA PRO A 183 10.12 -5.02 -6.63
C PRO A 183 11.65 -5.12 -6.71
N HIS A 184 12.34 -4.84 -5.60
CA HIS A 184 13.82 -4.82 -5.53
C HIS A 184 14.48 -6.19 -5.70
N ASN A 185 13.79 -7.29 -5.44
CA ASN A 185 14.31 -8.65 -5.58
C ASN A 185 13.62 -9.46 -6.69
N CYS A 186 12.74 -8.83 -7.44
CA CYS A 186 12.09 -9.43 -8.59
C CYS A 186 13.00 -9.32 -9.82
N ILE A 187 13.36 -10.46 -10.41
CA ILE A 187 14.22 -10.51 -11.61
C ILE A 187 13.44 -10.45 -12.90
N ASP A 188 12.12 -10.35 -12.83
CA ASP A 188 11.25 -10.25 -14.00
C ASP A 188 11.59 -9.03 -14.84
N PRO A 189 11.78 -9.15 -16.16
CA PRO A 189 12.09 -8.03 -17.04
C PRO A 189 11.09 -6.87 -16.91
N TRP A 190 9.79 -7.16 -16.88
CA TRP A 190 8.78 -6.13 -16.71
C TRP A 190 8.97 -5.32 -15.41
N CYS A 191 9.29 -6.00 -14.31
CA CYS A 191 9.53 -5.34 -13.04
C CYS A 191 10.75 -4.41 -13.11
N LYS A 192 11.85 -4.89 -13.74
CA LYS A 192 13.08 -4.09 -13.91
C LYS A 192 12.90 -2.88 -14.83
N GLU A 193 11.99 -2.97 -15.79
CA GLU A 193 11.67 -1.87 -16.72
C GLU A 193 10.78 -0.80 -16.08
N ASN A 194 10.02 -1.13 -15.02
CA ASN A 194 9.04 -0.25 -14.40
C ASN A 194 9.36 0.14 -12.95
N TRP A 195 10.41 -0.42 -12.35
CA TRP A 195 10.91 -0.09 -11.00
C TRP A 195 12.26 0.62 -11.11
N TYR A 196 12.32 1.91 -10.71
CA TYR A 196 13.53 2.75 -10.78
C TYR A 196 14.00 3.13 -9.38
#